data_ac0eadcb4f9c9257eb41800aea25688d
#
_entry.id   ac0eadcb4f9c9257eb41800aea25688d
#
_cell.length_a   1.000
_cell.length_b   1.000
_cell.length_c   1.000
_cell.angle_alpha   90.00
_cell.angle_beta   90.00
_cell.angle_gamma   90.00
#
_symmetry.space_group_name_H-M   'P 1'
#
loop_
_entity.id
_entity.type
_entity.pdbx_description
1 polymer ?
#
loop_
_entity_poly.entity_id
_entity_poly.type
_entity_poly.pdbx_seq_one_letter_code
_entity_poly.pdbx_strand_id
1 'polypeptide(L)'
;MKLEYKRDQIKDGGKTIANIRRDKLCAGTGTTTLCNVKDDKVRKGTGTSTLCNVKNGDIRDGTGTSRKAKVKDIKKMIRGSDSLSDVFVAAVWQMFVR
;
A
#
# COMPACT_ATOMS: atom_id res chain seq x y z
N MET A 1 1.03 -11.98 10.62
CA MET A 1 1.22 -11.60 9.20
C MET A 1 2.69 -11.32 8.94
N LYS A 2 3.28 -12.01 7.98
CA LYS A 2 4.69 -11.86 7.64
C LYS A 2 4.82 -11.25 6.24
N LEU A 3 4.71 -9.94 6.16
CA LEU A 3 4.74 -9.23 4.88
C LEU A 3 6.17 -9.03 4.39
N GLU A 4 6.35 -9.24 3.09
CA GLU A 4 7.63 -9.02 2.42
C GLU A 4 7.37 -8.37 1.06
N TYR A 5 8.18 -7.36 0.72
CA TYR A 5 8.18 -6.76 -0.61
C TYR A 5 9.41 -7.23 -1.37
N LYS A 6 9.20 -7.83 -2.53
CA LYS A 6 10.28 -8.31 -3.38
C LYS A 6 9.83 -8.34 -4.84
N ARG A 7 10.60 -7.70 -5.71
CA ARG A 7 10.37 -7.71 -7.18
C ARG A 7 8.94 -7.33 -7.54
N ASP A 8 8.48 -6.21 -6.99
CA ASP A 8 7.13 -5.69 -7.23
C ASP A 8 6.01 -6.61 -6.74
N GLN A 9 6.31 -7.50 -5.81
CA GLN A 9 5.32 -8.40 -5.19
C GLN A 9 5.28 -8.20 -3.69
N ILE A 10 4.08 -8.30 -3.14
CA ILE A 10 3.87 -8.33 -1.69
C ILE A 10 3.54 -9.77 -1.33
N LYS A 11 4.31 -10.33 -0.40
CA LYS A 11 4.14 -11.71 0.04
C LYS A 11 3.77 -11.76 1.50
N ASP A 12 2.93 -12.73 1.87
CA ASP A 12 2.59 -13.03 3.25
C ASP A 12 2.96 -14.49 3.50
N GLY A 13 3.99 -14.70 4.35
CA GLY A 13 4.46 -16.05 4.65
C GLY A 13 4.93 -16.81 3.42
N GLY A 14 5.49 -16.12 2.43
CA GLY A 14 5.96 -16.74 1.19
C GLY A 14 4.92 -16.81 0.07
N LYS A 15 3.66 -16.51 0.37
CA LYS A 15 2.60 -16.50 -0.64
C LYS A 15 2.40 -15.08 -1.19
N THR A 16 2.40 -14.93 -2.51
CA THR A 16 2.15 -13.63 -3.13
C THR A 16 0.68 -13.25 -2.98
N ILE A 17 0.43 -12.17 -2.25
CA ILE A 17 -0.94 -11.67 -2.02
C ILE A 17 -1.26 -10.45 -2.87
N ALA A 18 -0.24 -9.78 -3.40
CA ALA A 18 -0.42 -8.63 -4.27
C ALA A 18 0.81 -8.42 -5.13
N ASN A 19 0.64 -7.64 -6.20
CA ASN A 19 1.76 -7.21 -7.02
C ASN A 19 1.54 -5.75 -7.42
N ILE A 20 2.64 -5.06 -7.71
CA ILE A 20 2.60 -3.65 -8.10
C ILE A 20 2.84 -3.56 -9.60
N ARG A 21 1.91 -2.89 -10.29
CA ARG A 21 2.01 -2.62 -11.72
C ARG A 21 1.83 -1.12 -11.95
N ARG A 22 2.95 -0.43 -12.23
CA ARG A 22 2.95 1.03 -12.41
C ARG A 22 2.40 1.71 -11.15
N ASP A 23 1.23 2.34 -11.23
CA ASP A 23 0.57 3.03 -10.13
C ASP A 23 -0.54 2.19 -9.48
N LYS A 24 -0.55 0.87 -9.72
CA LYS A 24 -1.62 -0.02 -9.26
C LYS A 24 -1.10 -1.12 -8.37
N LEU A 25 -1.87 -1.42 -7.32
CA LEU A 25 -1.66 -2.61 -6.50
C LEU A 25 -2.71 -3.62 -6.92
N CYS A 26 -2.26 -4.76 -7.45
CA CYS A 26 -3.13 -5.80 -7.99
C CYS A 26 -3.17 -7.02 -7.08
N ALA A 27 -4.28 -7.77 -7.13
CA ALA A 27 -4.47 -8.95 -6.30
C ALA A 27 -3.59 -10.11 -6.74
N GLY A 28 -2.91 -10.77 -5.81
CA GLY A 28 -2.09 -11.95 -6.07
C GLY A 28 -1.07 -11.71 -7.16
N THR A 29 -1.00 -12.63 -8.12
CA THR A 29 -0.12 -12.50 -9.29
C THR A 29 -0.88 -12.00 -10.52
N GLY A 30 -2.17 -11.69 -10.37
CA GLY A 30 -3.04 -11.32 -11.47
C GLY A 30 -3.03 -9.84 -11.79
N THR A 31 -4.04 -9.41 -12.55
CA THR A 31 -4.17 -8.04 -13.02
C THR A 31 -5.37 -7.30 -12.41
N THR A 32 -6.10 -7.94 -11.49
CA THR A 32 -7.24 -7.31 -10.82
C THR A 32 -6.74 -6.20 -9.90
N THR A 33 -7.09 -4.96 -10.21
CA THR A 33 -6.65 -3.80 -9.43
C THR A 33 -7.38 -3.70 -8.10
N LEU A 34 -6.64 -3.75 -7.00
CA LEU A 34 -7.19 -3.53 -5.66
C LEU A 34 -7.29 -2.05 -5.35
N CYS A 35 -6.25 -1.30 -5.70
CA CYS A 35 -6.22 0.14 -5.52
C CYS A 35 -5.18 0.73 -6.47
N ASN A 36 -5.23 2.05 -6.63
CA ASN A 36 -4.24 2.77 -7.40
C ASN A 36 -3.72 3.92 -6.55
N VAL A 37 -2.53 4.42 -6.90
CA VAL A 37 -1.93 5.54 -6.20
C VAL A 37 -1.73 6.70 -7.17
N LYS A 38 -1.95 7.90 -6.67
CA LYS A 38 -1.67 9.11 -7.43
C LYS A 38 -1.15 10.16 -6.45
N ASP A 39 0.06 10.65 -6.73
CA ASP A 39 0.77 11.56 -5.83
C ASP A 39 0.90 10.91 -4.45
N ASP A 40 0.25 11.44 -3.43
CA ASP A 40 0.29 10.92 -2.07
C ASP A 40 -1.02 10.24 -1.66
N LYS A 41 -1.87 9.87 -2.61
CA LYS A 41 -3.19 9.31 -2.34
C LYS A 41 -3.31 7.87 -2.81
N VAL A 42 -3.99 7.06 -1.99
CA VAL A 42 -4.39 5.70 -2.34
C VAL A 42 -5.87 5.75 -2.72
N ARG A 43 -6.19 5.29 -3.92
CA ARG A 43 -7.55 5.36 -4.46
C ARG A 43 -8.14 3.97 -4.65
N LYS A 44 -9.45 3.86 -4.47
CA LYS A 44 -10.16 2.60 -4.58
C LYS A 44 -10.17 2.08 -6.02
N GLY A 45 -9.75 0.83 -6.20
CA GLY A 45 -9.77 0.16 -7.51
C GLY A 45 -9.08 0.96 -8.58
N THR A 46 -9.73 1.16 -9.70
CA THR A 46 -9.25 2.00 -10.81
C THR A 46 -9.87 3.39 -10.79
N GLY A 47 -10.66 3.68 -9.76
CA GLY A 47 -11.39 4.94 -9.65
C GLY A 47 -10.60 6.06 -9.01
N THR A 48 -11.29 7.11 -8.62
CA THR A 48 -10.70 8.33 -8.05
C THR A 48 -11.07 8.57 -6.59
N SER A 49 -11.83 7.66 -5.98
CA SER A 49 -12.21 7.79 -4.56
C SER A 49 -11.01 7.51 -3.67
N THR A 50 -10.59 8.49 -2.89
CA THR A 50 -9.42 8.38 -2.02
C THR A 50 -9.75 7.56 -0.77
N LEU A 51 -9.00 6.48 -0.56
CA LEU A 51 -9.13 5.64 0.63
C LEU A 51 -8.26 6.15 1.77
N CYS A 52 -7.06 6.61 1.47
CA CYS A 52 -6.16 7.22 2.44
C CYS A 52 -5.14 8.09 1.71
N ASN A 53 -4.43 8.91 2.47
CA ASN A 53 -3.37 9.75 1.94
C ASN A 53 -2.16 9.72 2.87
N VAL A 54 -1.00 10.09 2.32
CA VAL A 54 0.25 10.15 3.08
C VAL A 54 0.72 11.59 3.12
N LYS A 55 1.05 12.08 4.32
CA LYS A 55 1.65 13.40 4.47
C LYS A 55 2.66 13.38 5.61
N ASN A 56 3.89 13.79 5.31
CA ASN A 56 4.95 13.85 6.30
C ASN A 56 5.16 12.54 7.07
N GLY A 57 5.04 11.41 6.37
CA GLY A 57 5.21 10.09 6.96
C GLY A 57 4.01 9.57 7.73
N ASP A 58 2.89 10.30 7.73
CA ASP A 58 1.65 9.87 8.36
C ASP A 58 0.67 9.35 7.31
N ILE A 59 0.02 8.23 7.63
CA ILE A 59 -1.07 7.70 6.80
C ILE A 59 -2.36 8.22 7.41
N ARG A 60 -3.12 8.99 6.61
CA ARG A 60 -4.34 9.66 7.03
C ARG A 60 -5.55 9.08 6.33
N ASP A 61 -6.68 9.07 7.02
CA ASP A 61 -7.92 8.50 6.49
C ASP A 61 -8.50 9.38 5.38
N GLY A 62 -8.89 8.76 4.26
CA GLY A 62 -9.52 9.46 3.14
C GLY A 62 -8.70 10.64 2.66
N THR A 63 -9.36 11.77 2.46
CA THR A 63 -8.71 13.05 2.11
C THR A 63 -8.49 13.93 3.35
N GLY A 64 -8.81 13.41 4.52
CA GLY A 64 -8.77 14.18 5.76
C GLY A 64 -7.40 14.23 6.39
N THR A 65 -7.36 14.68 7.65
CA THR A 65 -6.13 14.85 8.40
C THR A 65 -6.02 13.88 9.59
N SER A 66 -7.00 12.98 9.77
CA SER A 66 -6.95 11.99 10.85
C SER A 66 -5.90 10.94 10.58
N ARG A 67 -4.83 10.96 11.36
CA ARG A 67 -3.76 9.97 11.24
C ARG A 67 -4.24 8.61 11.74
N LYS A 68 -4.05 7.59 10.93
CA LYS A 68 -4.40 6.21 11.28
C LYS A 68 -3.16 5.34 11.52
N ALA A 69 -2.03 5.70 10.92
CA ALA A 69 -0.79 4.94 11.06
C ALA A 69 0.39 5.81 10.67
N LYS A 70 1.59 5.34 10.95
CA LYS A 70 2.83 5.96 10.49
C LYS A 70 3.50 5.05 9.48
N VAL A 71 3.98 5.64 8.38
CA VAL A 71 4.66 4.90 7.33
C VAL A 71 5.82 4.08 7.90
N LYS A 72 6.62 4.67 8.78
CA LYS A 72 7.79 3.97 9.33
C LYS A 72 7.40 2.73 10.15
N ASP A 73 6.26 2.77 10.84
CA ASP A 73 5.79 1.62 11.60
C ASP A 73 5.32 0.50 10.68
N ILE A 74 4.65 0.86 9.59
CA ILE A 74 4.19 -0.11 8.60
C ILE A 74 5.38 -0.70 7.84
N LYS A 75 6.40 0.11 7.53
CA LYS A 75 7.63 -0.41 6.90
C LYS A 75 8.29 -1.48 7.72
N LYS A 76 8.25 -1.37 9.04
CA LYS A 76 8.81 -2.39 9.94
C LYS A 76 8.06 -3.71 9.83
N MET A 77 6.80 -3.68 9.41
CA MET A 77 5.98 -4.88 9.22
C MET A 77 6.21 -5.53 7.86
N ILE A 78 6.85 -4.81 6.93
CA ILE A 78 7.06 -5.27 5.57
C ILE A 78 8.56 -5.41 5.33
N ARG A 79 9.05 -6.64 5.25
CA ARG A 79 10.46 -6.91 4.97
C ARG A 79 10.79 -6.47 3.55
N GLY A 80 11.90 -5.80 3.38
CA GLY A 80 12.34 -5.33 2.06
C GLY A 80 11.64 -4.05 1.61
N SER A 81 10.95 -3.34 2.51
CA SER A 81 10.17 -2.16 2.16
C SER A 81 11.00 -0.89 1.92
N ASP A 82 12.32 -0.94 2.08
CA ASP A 82 13.18 0.24 1.91
C ASP A 82 13.06 0.83 0.51
N SER A 83 12.85 -0.01 -0.49
CA SER A 83 12.67 0.44 -1.88
C SER A 83 11.22 0.72 -2.25
N LEU A 84 10.29 0.53 -1.31
CA LEU A 84 8.87 0.77 -1.54
C LEU A 84 8.52 2.20 -1.19
N SER A 85 7.84 2.91 -2.08
CA SER A 85 7.44 4.30 -1.82
C SER A 85 6.45 4.38 -0.66
N ASP A 86 6.42 5.52 0.02
CA ASP A 86 5.54 5.72 1.16
C ASP A 86 4.07 5.52 0.79
N VAL A 87 3.66 5.97 -0.38
CA VAL A 87 2.27 5.82 -0.82
C VAL A 87 1.92 4.35 -1.07
N PHE A 88 2.86 3.53 -1.57
CA PHE A 88 2.62 2.10 -1.70
C PHE A 88 2.63 1.38 -0.36
N VAL A 89 3.44 1.84 0.59
CA VAL A 89 3.36 1.33 1.97
C VAL A 89 1.95 1.58 2.52
N ALA A 90 1.40 2.76 2.28
CA ALA A 90 0.04 3.09 2.69
C ALA A 90 -0.99 2.22 1.96
N ALA A 91 -0.76 1.92 0.68
CA ALA A 91 -1.65 1.05 -0.09
C ALA A 91 -1.69 -0.37 0.50
N VAL A 92 -0.53 -0.93 0.85
CA VAL A 92 -0.46 -2.25 1.48
C VAL A 92 -1.17 -2.22 2.83
N TRP A 93 -0.92 -1.19 3.62
CA TRP A 93 -1.60 -1.03 4.91
C TRP A 93 -3.11 -0.97 4.73
N GLN A 94 -3.59 -0.18 3.79
CA GLN A 94 -5.03 0.01 3.54
C GLN A 94 -5.70 -1.31 3.16
N MET A 95 -5.06 -2.11 2.32
CA MET A 95 -5.68 -3.32 1.76
C MET A 95 -5.48 -4.56 2.64
N PHE A 96 -4.41 -4.64 3.43
CA PHE A 96 -4.07 -5.88 4.12
C PHE A 96 -3.87 -5.75 5.63
N VAL A 97 -3.56 -4.58 6.13
CA VAL A 97 -3.25 -4.38 7.57
C VAL A 97 -4.41 -3.74 8.30
N ARG A 98 -5.02 -2.75 7.69
CA ARG A 98 -6.10 -1.96 8.30
C ARG A 98 -7.32 -2.79 8.67
#